data_a31f6713031e7edc6dedb0156f995579
#
_entry.id   a31f6713031e7edc6dedb0156f995579
#
_cell.length_a   1.000
_cell.length_b   1.000
_cell.length_c   1.000
_cell.angle_alpha   90.00
_cell.angle_beta   90.00
_cell.angle_gamma   90.00
#
_symmetry.space_group_name_H-M   'P 1'
#
loop_
_entity.id
_entity.type
_entity.pdbx_description
1 polymer ?
#
loop_
_entity_poly.entity_id
_entity_poly.type
_entity_poly.pdbx_seq_one_letter_code
_entity_poly.pdbx_strand_id
1 'polypeptide(L)'
;MSPTPLKVAVTGAAGQIGYSLLFRLASGSLLGADHPVELRLLEIEPALKALEGVVMELDDCAFPSLAGVRIGSDPEKIFDGVNLALLVGARPRGPGMERSDLLEANGAIFTAQGKALNSVAADDVRIGVTGNPANTNALIAMTNAPDIPQERFSALTRLDHNRAISQLAQKTGAPVTEIKRMTIWGNHSATQYPDIFHAEIAGRNAAEVVGDQSWIESEFIPTVAKRGAAIIEARGSSSAASAASATIDAARDWLKGSPQGDWVSMAVVSDGSYGIPEGLVYSYPVTTRDGSWEVVQGLEIDDFSRGKMDATAAELVEERDAVKDLGLI
;
A
#
# COMPACT_ATOMS: atom_id res chain seq x y z
N MET A 1 -12.96 13.57 -27.96
CA MET A 1 -13.75 12.66 -27.12
C MET A 1 -13.13 12.70 -25.73
N SER A 2 -13.92 12.81 -24.67
CA SER A 2 -13.40 12.68 -23.31
C SER A 2 -12.81 11.27 -23.14
N PRO A 3 -11.70 11.10 -22.41
CA PRO A 3 -11.15 9.77 -22.14
C PRO A 3 -12.18 8.91 -21.39
N THR A 4 -12.11 7.61 -21.58
CA THR A 4 -12.95 6.66 -20.83
C THR A 4 -12.60 6.77 -19.34
N PRO A 5 -13.58 6.89 -18.43
CA PRO A 5 -13.30 6.95 -17.01
C PRO A 5 -12.56 5.71 -16.50
N LEU A 6 -11.51 5.93 -15.69
CA LEU A 6 -10.86 4.85 -14.95
C LEU A 6 -11.81 4.41 -13.83
N LYS A 7 -12.19 3.13 -13.80
CA LYS A 7 -13.01 2.57 -12.72
C LYS A 7 -12.12 2.20 -11.55
N VAL A 8 -12.31 2.91 -10.44
CA VAL A 8 -11.52 2.73 -9.22
C VAL A 8 -12.42 2.18 -8.11
N ALA A 9 -12.13 0.95 -7.67
CA ALA A 9 -12.80 0.39 -6.51
C ALA A 9 -12.07 0.76 -5.22
N VAL A 10 -12.84 1.08 -4.17
CA VAL A 10 -12.32 1.31 -2.81
C VAL A 10 -13.16 0.49 -1.84
N THR A 11 -12.52 -0.38 -1.05
CA THR A 11 -13.19 -1.15 0.01
C THR A 11 -13.03 -0.46 1.35
N GLY A 12 -14.01 -0.64 2.26
CA GLY A 12 -14.02 0.10 3.53
C GLY A 12 -14.19 1.62 3.29
N ALA A 13 -14.98 1.97 2.29
CA ALA A 13 -15.07 3.32 1.74
C ALA A 13 -15.65 4.36 2.72
N ALA A 14 -16.47 3.93 3.68
CA ALA A 14 -17.00 4.78 4.76
C ALA A 14 -16.02 4.93 5.94
N GLY A 15 -14.91 4.18 5.96
CA GLY A 15 -13.89 4.27 7.00
C GLY A 15 -13.03 5.52 6.88
N GLN A 16 -12.22 5.83 7.89
CA GLN A 16 -11.42 7.06 7.92
C GLN A 16 -10.41 7.17 6.77
N ILE A 17 -9.76 6.06 6.39
CA ILE A 17 -8.84 6.05 5.23
C ILE A 17 -9.66 6.21 3.95
N GLY A 18 -10.75 5.44 3.79
CA GLY A 18 -11.66 5.53 2.65
C GLY A 18 -12.15 6.97 2.44
N TYR A 19 -12.73 7.57 3.47
CA TYR A 19 -13.18 8.96 3.43
C TYR A 19 -12.08 9.93 2.97
N SER A 20 -10.87 9.84 3.55
CA SER A 20 -9.75 10.70 3.16
C SER A 20 -9.26 10.44 1.72
N LEU A 21 -9.43 9.22 1.21
CA LEU A 21 -8.96 8.78 -0.11
C LEU A 21 -9.91 9.23 -1.22
N LEU A 22 -11.22 9.11 -1.00
CA LEU A 22 -12.25 9.32 -2.02
C LEU A 22 -12.23 10.74 -2.60
N PHE A 23 -12.14 11.77 -1.75
CA PHE A 23 -12.09 13.18 -2.19
C PHE A 23 -10.82 13.49 -2.98
N ARG A 24 -9.71 12.86 -2.66
CA ARG A 24 -8.45 13.00 -3.42
C ARG A 24 -8.52 12.31 -4.76
N LEU A 25 -9.12 11.11 -4.83
CA LEU A 25 -9.37 10.42 -6.10
C LEU A 25 -10.29 11.27 -6.99
N ALA A 26 -11.41 11.73 -6.43
CA ALA A 26 -12.40 12.53 -7.13
C ALA A 26 -11.86 13.88 -7.60
N SER A 27 -10.92 14.50 -6.87
CA SER A 27 -10.26 15.76 -7.25
C SER A 27 -9.16 15.62 -8.29
N GLY A 28 -8.86 14.40 -8.75
CA GLY A 28 -7.85 14.15 -9.78
C GLY A 28 -6.43 13.94 -9.25
N SER A 29 -6.23 13.71 -7.93
CA SER A 29 -4.88 13.50 -7.37
C SER A 29 -4.18 12.25 -7.91
N LEU A 30 -4.92 11.28 -8.45
CA LEU A 30 -4.35 10.04 -9.01
C LEU A 30 -3.72 10.27 -10.39
N LEU A 31 -4.50 10.75 -11.36
CA LEU A 31 -4.08 10.86 -12.76
C LEU A 31 -4.05 12.29 -13.31
N GLY A 32 -4.54 13.26 -12.57
CA GLY A 32 -4.77 14.63 -13.00
C GLY A 32 -6.26 14.92 -13.17
N ALA A 33 -6.64 16.21 -13.10
CA ALA A 33 -8.04 16.64 -13.18
C ALA A 33 -8.69 16.35 -14.54
N ASP A 34 -7.90 16.18 -15.59
CA ASP A 34 -8.38 15.90 -16.96
C ASP A 34 -8.66 14.39 -17.20
N HIS A 35 -8.33 13.54 -16.23
CA HIS A 35 -8.60 12.09 -16.31
C HIS A 35 -9.81 11.74 -15.45
N PRO A 36 -10.97 11.45 -16.05
CA PRO A 36 -12.17 11.12 -15.29
C PRO A 36 -12.01 9.79 -14.55
N VAL A 37 -12.58 9.72 -13.35
CA VAL A 37 -12.65 8.51 -12.54
C VAL A 37 -14.10 8.16 -12.24
N GLU A 38 -14.43 6.88 -12.25
CA GLU A 38 -15.69 6.34 -11.73
C GLU A 38 -15.36 5.57 -10.44
N LEU A 39 -15.94 6.00 -9.32
CA LEU A 39 -15.73 5.36 -8.03
C LEU A 39 -16.70 4.20 -7.80
N ARG A 40 -16.16 3.06 -7.40
CA ARG A 40 -16.86 1.83 -7.07
C ARG A 40 -16.61 1.52 -5.59
N LEU A 41 -17.57 1.79 -4.73
CA LEU A 41 -17.38 1.83 -3.27
C LEU A 41 -18.02 0.62 -2.61
N LEU A 42 -17.17 -0.25 -2.07
CA LEU A 42 -17.59 -1.45 -1.36
C LEU A 42 -17.58 -1.20 0.15
N GLU A 43 -18.70 -1.52 0.79
CA GLU A 43 -18.81 -1.44 2.24
C GLU A 43 -19.68 -2.58 2.78
N ILE A 44 -19.61 -2.85 4.07
CA ILE A 44 -20.49 -3.81 4.72
C ILE A 44 -21.90 -3.20 4.86
N GLU A 45 -22.94 -4.05 4.83
CA GLU A 45 -24.35 -3.62 4.92
C GLU A 45 -24.62 -2.59 6.03
N PRO A 46 -24.13 -2.77 7.28
CA PRO A 46 -24.40 -1.80 8.35
C PRO A 46 -23.82 -0.40 8.10
N ALA A 47 -22.79 -0.27 7.25
CA ALA A 47 -22.11 0.99 6.96
C ALA A 47 -22.61 1.67 5.67
N LEU A 48 -23.49 1.03 4.89
CA LEU A 48 -23.99 1.60 3.62
C LEU A 48 -24.67 2.96 3.82
N LYS A 49 -25.42 3.14 4.89
CA LYS A 49 -26.06 4.44 5.17
C LYS A 49 -25.04 5.55 5.44
N ALA A 50 -23.95 5.24 6.12
CA ALA A 50 -22.85 6.20 6.30
C ALA A 50 -22.18 6.52 4.95
N LEU A 51 -22.01 5.50 4.09
CA LEU A 51 -21.44 5.66 2.76
C LEU A 51 -22.34 6.53 1.86
N GLU A 52 -23.65 6.45 1.96
CA GLU A 52 -24.58 7.36 1.26
C GLU A 52 -24.30 8.82 1.62
N GLY A 53 -24.04 9.11 2.90
CA GLY A 53 -23.65 10.44 3.35
C GLY A 53 -22.33 10.92 2.73
N VAL A 54 -21.34 10.03 2.60
CA VAL A 54 -20.07 10.34 1.93
C VAL A 54 -20.27 10.65 0.45
N VAL A 55 -21.20 9.94 -0.22
CA VAL A 55 -21.53 10.21 -1.64
C VAL A 55 -22.18 11.59 -1.78
N MET A 56 -23.07 11.98 -0.86
CA MET A 56 -23.66 13.33 -0.87
C MET A 56 -22.57 14.42 -0.76
N GLU A 57 -21.58 14.23 0.10
CA GLU A 57 -20.44 15.17 0.19
C GLU A 57 -19.57 15.18 -1.08
N LEU A 58 -19.38 14.04 -1.74
CA LEU A 58 -18.70 13.99 -3.04
C LEU A 58 -19.46 14.77 -4.11
N ASP A 59 -20.79 14.65 -4.13
CA ASP A 59 -21.66 15.40 -5.03
C ASP A 59 -21.60 16.92 -4.73
N ASP A 60 -21.61 17.30 -3.46
CA ASP A 60 -21.48 18.72 -3.03
C ASP A 60 -20.15 19.34 -3.44
N CYS A 61 -19.08 18.56 -3.57
CA CYS A 61 -17.78 19.03 -4.06
C CYS A 61 -17.78 19.35 -5.56
N ALA A 62 -18.70 18.81 -6.35
CA ALA A 62 -18.85 19.03 -7.78
C ALA A 62 -17.52 18.87 -8.57
N PHE A 63 -16.74 17.83 -8.26
CA PHE A 63 -15.45 17.57 -8.91
C PHE A 63 -15.62 17.29 -10.41
N PRO A 64 -14.97 18.03 -11.31
CA PRO A 64 -15.12 17.84 -12.76
C PRO A 64 -14.54 16.49 -13.25
N SER A 65 -13.61 15.90 -12.49
CA SER A 65 -13.01 14.59 -12.78
C SER A 65 -13.81 13.40 -12.25
N LEU A 66 -14.86 13.60 -11.45
CA LEU A 66 -15.73 12.54 -10.96
C LEU A 66 -16.82 12.22 -11.97
N ALA A 67 -16.68 11.11 -12.70
CA ALA A 67 -17.62 10.67 -13.73
C ALA A 67 -18.85 9.95 -13.16
N GLY A 68 -18.75 9.40 -11.96
CA GLY A 68 -19.86 8.72 -11.29
C GLY A 68 -19.40 7.97 -10.05
N VAL A 69 -20.39 7.58 -9.22
CA VAL A 69 -20.19 6.79 -8.00
C VAL A 69 -21.18 5.64 -7.98
N ARG A 70 -20.71 4.43 -7.65
CA ARG A 70 -21.57 3.29 -7.29
C ARG A 70 -21.20 2.80 -5.92
N ILE A 71 -22.19 2.49 -5.10
CA ILE A 71 -22.03 1.94 -3.75
C ILE A 71 -22.72 0.59 -3.63
N GLY A 72 -22.22 -0.26 -2.75
CA GLY A 72 -22.86 -1.53 -2.42
C GLY A 72 -22.06 -2.39 -1.47
N SER A 73 -22.66 -3.53 -1.08
CA SER A 73 -22.05 -4.54 -0.21
C SER A 73 -21.70 -5.84 -0.93
N ASP A 74 -22.10 -5.95 -2.21
CA ASP A 74 -21.84 -7.11 -3.05
C ASP A 74 -20.52 -6.88 -3.85
N PRO A 75 -19.42 -7.63 -3.55
CA PRO A 75 -18.14 -7.43 -4.20
C PRO A 75 -18.17 -7.64 -5.71
N GLU A 76 -18.93 -8.62 -6.22
CA GLU A 76 -19.00 -8.89 -7.67
C GLU A 76 -19.63 -7.72 -8.42
N LYS A 77 -20.67 -7.10 -7.86
CA LYS A 77 -21.30 -5.92 -8.48
C LYS A 77 -20.44 -4.68 -8.46
N ILE A 78 -19.67 -4.51 -7.38
CA ILE A 78 -18.79 -3.34 -7.22
C ILE A 78 -17.53 -3.48 -8.05
N PHE A 79 -16.95 -4.67 -8.12
CA PHE A 79 -15.70 -4.91 -8.86
C PHE A 79 -15.89 -5.13 -10.37
N ASP A 80 -17.13 -5.17 -10.86
CA ASP A 80 -17.43 -5.38 -12.27
C ASP A 80 -16.73 -4.37 -13.20
N GLY A 81 -15.78 -4.87 -13.99
CA GLY A 81 -14.98 -4.11 -14.94
C GLY A 81 -14.06 -3.06 -14.31
N VAL A 82 -13.66 -3.21 -13.05
CA VAL A 82 -12.74 -2.30 -12.33
C VAL A 82 -11.32 -2.45 -12.87
N ASN A 83 -10.65 -1.30 -13.13
CA ASN A 83 -9.26 -1.24 -13.60
C ASN A 83 -8.26 -1.06 -12.44
N LEU A 84 -8.68 -0.44 -11.32
CA LEU A 84 -7.87 -0.26 -10.13
C LEU A 84 -8.70 -0.60 -8.89
N ALA A 85 -8.29 -1.60 -8.12
CA ALA A 85 -8.91 -1.96 -6.85
C ALA A 85 -7.99 -1.56 -5.69
N LEU A 86 -8.47 -0.70 -4.80
CA LEU A 86 -7.79 -0.27 -3.58
C LEU A 86 -8.48 -0.94 -2.39
N LEU A 87 -7.89 -2.03 -1.91
CA LEU A 87 -8.43 -2.86 -0.82
C LEU A 87 -7.98 -2.27 0.52
N VAL A 88 -8.78 -1.34 1.03
CA VAL A 88 -8.50 -0.58 2.25
C VAL A 88 -9.21 -1.18 3.47
N GLY A 89 -10.41 -1.70 3.26
CA GLY A 89 -11.25 -2.25 4.32
C GLY A 89 -10.62 -3.51 4.93
N ALA A 90 -10.35 -3.45 6.22
CA ALA A 90 -9.89 -4.58 7.02
C ALA A 90 -10.45 -4.46 8.44
N ARG A 91 -10.58 -5.59 9.13
CA ARG A 91 -10.97 -5.58 10.54
C ARG A 91 -9.78 -5.11 11.39
N PRO A 92 -9.93 -4.04 12.18
CA PRO A 92 -8.86 -3.59 13.07
C PRO A 92 -8.67 -4.59 14.21
N ARG A 93 -7.44 -4.65 14.76
CA ARG A 93 -7.17 -5.44 15.96
C ARG A 93 -7.91 -4.85 17.16
N GLY A 94 -8.78 -5.64 17.76
CA GLY A 94 -9.51 -5.27 18.97
C GLY A 94 -8.75 -5.63 20.25
N PRO A 95 -9.15 -5.10 21.42
CA PRO A 95 -8.61 -5.51 22.71
C PRO A 95 -8.83 -7.01 22.93
N GLY A 96 -7.76 -7.72 23.35
CA GLY A 96 -7.81 -9.16 23.62
C GLY A 96 -7.84 -10.08 22.40
N MET A 97 -7.74 -9.54 21.18
CA MET A 97 -7.68 -10.32 19.96
C MET A 97 -6.25 -10.83 19.73
N GLU A 98 -6.12 -12.14 19.57
CA GLU A 98 -4.85 -12.78 19.19
C GLU A 98 -4.51 -12.49 17.73
N ARG A 99 -3.23 -12.70 17.35
CA ARG A 99 -2.78 -12.49 15.95
C ARG A 99 -3.50 -13.44 14.99
N SER A 100 -3.70 -14.69 15.38
CA SER A 100 -4.43 -15.71 14.62
C SER A 100 -5.87 -15.30 14.32
N ASP A 101 -6.59 -14.77 15.32
CA ASP A 101 -7.99 -14.32 15.16
C ASP A 101 -8.08 -13.18 14.13
N LEU A 102 -7.10 -12.29 14.13
CA LEU A 102 -7.02 -11.18 13.18
C LEU A 102 -6.74 -11.69 11.76
N LEU A 103 -5.82 -12.64 11.61
CA LEU A 103 -5.49 -13.26 10.33
C LEU A 103 -6.69 -14.01 9.76
N GLU A 104 -7.41 -14.79 10.57
CA GLU A 104 -8.61 -15.51 10.15
C GLU A 104 -9.73 -14.55 9.71
N ALA A 105 -10.04 -13.53 10.53
CA ALA A 105 -11.10 -12.58 10.24
C ALA A 105 -10.82 -11.76 8.97
N ASN A 106 -9.59 -11.29 8.78
CA ASN A 106 -9.20 -10.57 7.57
C ASN A 106 -9.05 -11.53 6.39
N GLY A 107 -8.54 -12.74 6.61
CA GLY A 107 -8.41 -13.75 5.57
C GLY A 107 -9.73 -14.03 4.85
N ALA A 108 -10.83 -14.18 5.60
CA ALA A 108 -12.15 -14.37 5.01
C ALA A 108 -12.56 -13.18 4.09
N ILE A 109 -12.27 -11.95 4.51
CA ILE A 109 -12.57 -10.74 3.72
C ILE A 109 -11.77 -10.75 2.40
N PHE A 110 -10.44 -10.94 2.47
CA PHE A 110 -9.57 -10.86 1.30
C PHE A 110 -9.70 -12.07 0.37
N THR A 111 -10.06 -13.26 0.89
CA THR A 111 -10.47 -14.42 0.08
C THR A 111 -11.69 -14.11 -0.77
N ALA A 112 -12.76 -13.54 -0.16
CA ALA A 112 -13.97 -13.19 -0.89
C ALA A 112 -13.71 -12.09 -1.94
N GLN A 113 -12.91 -11.07 -1.59
CA GLN A 113 -12.56 -10.00 -2.52
C GLN A 113 -11.66 -10.49 -3.66
N GLY A 114 -10.68 -11.38 -3.38
CA GLY A 114 -9.84 -12.00 -4.41
C GLY A 114 -10.68 -12.78 -5.42
N LYS A 115 -11.58 -13.64 -4.96
CA LYS A 115 -12.49 -14.41 -5.83
C LYS A 115 -13.39 -13.53 -6.67
N ALA A 116 -13.95 -12.47 -6.10
CA ALA A 116 -14.81 -11.55 -6.82
C ALA A 116 -14.03 -10.78 -7.90
N LEU A 117 -12.83 -10.26 -7.56
CA LEU A 117 -11.94 -9.60 -8.54
C LEU A 117 -11.60 -10.55 -9.70
N ASN A 118 -11.25 -11.80 -9.39
CA ASN A 118 -10.95 -12.82 -10.40
C ASN A 118 -12.10 -13.04 -11.39
N SER A 119 -13.33 -12.97 -10.88
CA SER A 119 -14.54 -13.26 -11.67
C SER A 119 -14.97 -12.10 -12.56
N VAL A 120 -14.84 -10.84 -12.11
CA VAL A 120 -15.54 -9.73 -12.77
C VAL A 120 -14.70 -8.48 -13.03
N ALA A 121 -13.45 -8.40 -12.56
CA ALA A 121 -12.61 -7.23 -12.80
C ALA A 121 -12.20 -7.12 -14.28
N ALA A 122 -11.74 -5.96 -14.70
CA ALA A 122 -11.20 -5.76 -16.04
C ALA A 122 -9.90 -6.56 -16.24
N ASP A 123 -9.63 -6.97 -17.48
CA ASP A 123 -8.43 -7.75 -17.84
C ASP A 123 -7.11 -7.03 -17.47
N ASP A 124 -7.14 -5.71 -17.35
CA ASP A 124 -6.00 -4.88 -17.00
C ASP A 124 -5.98 -4.44 -15.52
N VAL A 125 -6.81 -5.04 -14.66
CA VAL A 125 -6.93 -4.65 -13.26
C VAL A 125 -5.60 -4.66 -12.52
N ARG A 126 -5.43 -3.68 -11.62
CA ARG A 126 -4.34 -3.64 -10.62
C ARG A 126 -4.95 -3.55 -9.23
N ILE A 127 -4.35 -4.27 -8.29
CA ILE A 127 -4.90 -4.45 -6.95
C ILE A 127 -3.86 -3.99 -5.92
N GLY A 128 -4.16 -2.86 -5.26
CA GLY A 128 -3.37 -2.31 -4.16
C GLY A 128 -4.01 -2.60 -2.81
N VAL A 129 -3.31 -3.29 -1.93
CA VAL A 129 -3.81 -3.65 -0.60
C VAL A 129 -3.23 -2.71 0.45
N THR A 130 -4.12 -2.04 1.19
CA THR A 130 -3.79 -1.11 2.28
C THR A 130 -4.22 -1.66 3.64
N GLY A 131 -5.26 -2.49 3.65
CA GLY A 131 -5.80 -3.10 4.88
C GLY A 131 -4.81 -4.05 5.54
N ASN A 132 -4.57 -3.85 6.86
CA ASN A 132 -3.58 -4.62 7.62
C ASN A 132 -4.09 -5.98 8.10
N PRO A 133 -3.18 -6.99 8.15
CA PRO A 133 -1.76 -6.99 7.72
C PRO A 133 -1.62 -6.98 6.19
N ALA A 134 -1.08 -5.88 5.65
CA ALA A 134 -1.19 -5.57 4.22
C ALA A 134 -0.52 -6.61 3.31
N ASN A 135 0.72 -7.02 3.61
CA ASN A 135 1.45 -7.99 2.81
C ASN A 135 0.74 -9.35 2.78
N THR A 136 0.31 -9.84 3.93
CA THR A 136 -0.39 -11.12 4.07
C THR A 136 -1.78 -11.09 3.44
N ASN A 137 -2.51 -9.99 3.59
CA ASN A 137 -3.80 -9.80 2.95
C ASN A 137 -3.68 -9.75 1.41
N ALA A 138 -2.59 -9.15 0.90
CA ALA A 138 -2.29 -9.18 -0.53
C ALA A 138 -1.99 -10.60 -1.03
N LEU A 139 -1.23 -11.39 -0.27
CA LEU A 139 -0.98 -12.80 -0.58
C LEU A 139 -2.28 -13.61 -0.63
N ILE A 140 -3.18 -13.42 0.34
CA ILE A 140 -4.48 -14.11 0.37
C ILE A 140 -5.33 -13.71 -0.85
N ALA A 141 -5.46 -12.42 -1.14
CA ALA A 141 -6.24 -11.96 -2.28
C ALA A 141 -5.68 -12.50 -3.60
N MET A 142 -4.35 -12.47 -3.77
CA MET A 142 -3.63 -12.95 -4.95
C MET A 142 -3.84 -14.46 -5.15
N THR A 143 -3.69 -15.26 -4.12
CA THR A 143 -3.86 -16.73 -4.19
C THR A 143 -5.31 -17.10 -4.53
N ASN A 144 -6.29 -16.29 -4.11
CA ASN A 144 -7.70 -16.51 -4.41
C ASN A 144 -8.17 -15.87 -5.72
N ALA A 145 -7.25 -15.35 -6.53
CA ALA A 145 -7.53 -14.77 -7.85
C ALA A 145 -6.57 -15.35 -8.92
N PRO A 146 -6.62 -16.67 -9.19
CA PRO A 146 -5.62 -17.38 -9.98
C PRO A 146 -5.53 -16.95 -11.45
N ASP A 147 -6.57 -16.34 -12.01
CA ASP A 147 -6.58 -15.87 -13.39
C ASP A 147 -6.02 -14.45 -13.55
N ILE A 148 -5.81 -13.74 -12.44
CA ILE A 148 -5.15 -12.43 -12.44
C ILE A 148 -3.64 -12.63 -12.24
N PRO A 149 -2.77 -12.12 -13.15
CA PRO A 149 -1.32 -12.22 -12.99
C PRO A 149 -0.84 -11.68 -11.64
N GLN A 150 0.06 -12.39 -10.97
CA GLN A 150 0.54 -12.06 -9.62
C GLN A 150 1.20 -10.67 -9.56
N GLU A 151 1.80 -10.22 -10.66
CA GLU A 151 2.43 -8.91 -10.82
C GLU A 151 1.43 -7.75 -10.72
N ARG A 152 0.15 -8.05 -10.75
CA ARG A 152 -0.92 -7.05 -10.60
C ARG A 152 -1.40 -6.85 -9.17
N PHE A 153 -0.74 -7.51 -8.21
CA PHE A 153 -0.99 -7.33 -6.78
C PHE A 153 0.17 -6.61 -6.10
N SER A 154 -0.17 -5.71 -5.20
CA SER A 154 0.80 -5.02 -4.36
C SER A 154 0.22 -4.69 -2.99
N ALA A 155 1.07 -4.68 -1.96
CA ALA A 155 0.71 -4.14 -0.65
C ALA A 155 1.39 -2.79 -0.41
N LEU A 156 0.75 -1.95 0.42
CA LEU A 156 1.19 -0.58 0.67
C LEU A 156 2.37 -0.52 1.64
N THR A 157 3.55 -0.18 1.14
CA THR A 157 4.72 0.24 1.93
C THR A 157 5.16 1.69 1.63
N ARG A 158 4.43 2.36 0.73
CA ARG A 158 4.66 3.76 0.39
C ARG A 158 4.50 4.71 1.59
N LEU A 159 3.63 4.38 2.54
CA LEU A 159 3.50 5.17 3.76
C LEU A 159 4.80 5.16 4.59
N ASP A 160 5.44 4.00 4.71
CA ASP A 160 6.71 3.86 5.41
C ASP A 160 7.85 4.56 4.66
N HIS A 161 7.86 4.45 3.34
CA HIS A 161 8.75 5.18 2.45
C HIS A 161 8.63 6.71 2.65
N ASN A 162 7.42 7.25 2.66
CA ASN A 162 7.18 8.68 2.88
C ASN A 162 7.58 9.11 4.31
N ARG A 163 7.39 8.24 5.31
CA ARG A 163 7.87 8.48 6.69
C ARG A 163 9.38 8.57 6.75
N ALA A 164 10.08 7.65 6.08
CA ALA A 164 11.54 7.64 6.03
C ALA A 164 12.09 8.91 5.36
N ILE A 165 11.54 9.32 4.22
CA ILE A 165 11.87 10.60 3.57
C ILE A 165 11.67 11.78 4.52
N SER A 166 10.52 11.82 5.22
CA SER A 166 10.22 12.90 6.17
C SER A 166 11.20 12.96 7.34
N GLN A 167 11.65 11.80 7.88
CA GLN A 167 12.65 11.76 8.95
C GLN A 167 14.02 12.25 8.46
N LEU A 168 14.43 11.87 7.25
CA LEU A 168 15.67 12.37 6.65
C LEU A 168 15.61 13.88 6.41
N ALA A 169 14.50 14.39 5.88
CA ALA A 169 14.29 15.83 5.69
C ALA A 169 14.39 16.60 7.00
N GLN A 170 13.77 16.10 8.07
CA GLN A 170 13.85 16.72 9.40
C GLN A 170 15.26 16.70 10.00
N LYS A 171 15.99 15.59 9.86
CA LYS A 171 17.36 15.45 10.38
C LYS A 171 18.35 16.37 9.69
N THR A 172 18.21 16.51 8.36
CA THR A 172 19.21 17.18 7.51
C THR A 172 18.83 18.59 7.10
N GLY A 173 17.56 18.97 7.23
CA GLY A 173 17.02 20.24 6.71
C GLY A 173 16.83 20.26 5.19
N ALA A 174 17.07 19.13 4.49
CA ALA A 174 16.89 19.04 3.06
C ALA A 174 15.41 19.02 2.69
N PRO A 175 15.00 19.62 1.56
CA PRO A 175 13.66 19.46 1.02
C PRO A 175 13.36 17.98 0.71
N VAL A 176 12.12 17.53 0.96
CA VAL A 176 11.70 16.15 0.64
C VAL A 176 11.88 15.79 -0.84
N THR A 177 11.85 16.77 -1.74
CA THR A 177 12.04 16.60 -3.19
C THR A 177 13.47 16.29 -3.59
N GLU A 178 14.44 16.52 -2.71
CA GLU A 178 15.86 16.20 -2.93
C GLU A 178 16.26 14.83 -2.36
N ILE A 179 15.35 14.15 -1.66
CA ILE A 179 15.58 12.82 -1.10
C ILE A 179 15.03 11.80 -2.09
N LYS A 180 15.92 10.97 -2.61
CA LYS A 180 15.65 9.96 -3.64
C LYS A 180 16.15 8.59 -3.23
N ARG A 181 15.72 7.57 -3.97
CA ARG A 181 16.17 6.19 -3.81
C ARG A 181 15.95 5.64 -2.41
N MET A 182 14.95 6.17 -1.71
CA MET A 182 14.56 5.64 -0.41
C MET A 182 14.00 4.22 -0.58
N THR A 183 14.38 3.33 0.31
CA THR A 183 13.97 1.92 0.24
C THR A 183 13.39 1.48 1.56
N ILE A 184 12.26 0.79 1.49
CA ILE A 184 11.69 0.01 2.59
C ILE A 184 11.73 -1.46 2.18
N TRP A 185 12.43 -2.28 2.96
CA TRP A 185 12.45 -3.72 2.77
C TRP A 185 11.44 -4.41 3.69
N GLY A 186 10.77 -5.43 3.16
CA GLY A 186 10.05 -6.43 3.95
C GLY A 186 8.57 -6.16 4.17
N ASN A 187 8.14 -6.49 5.40
CA ASN A 187 6.75 -6.45 5.84
C ASN A 187 6.33 -5.03 6.28
N HIS A 188 5.09 -4.64 6.01
CA HIS A 188 4.50 -3.43 6.60
C HIS A 188 4.18 -3.65 8.09
N SER A 189 5.20 -3.80 8.90
CA SER A 189 5.15 -4.11 10.33
C SER A 189 6.26 -3.43 11.10
N ALA A 190 6.43 -3.76 12.38
CA ALA A 190 7.53 -3.27 13.19
C ALA A 190 8.91 -3.82 12.77
N THR A 191 8.95 -4.87 11.95
CA THR A 191 10.18 -5.46 11.42
C THR A 191 10.62 -4.83 10.10
N GLN A 192 9.82 -3.96 9.49
CA GLN A 192 10.20 -3.25 8.26
C GLN A 192 11.58 -2.62 8.39
N TYR A 193 12.34 -2.65 7.31
CA TYR A 193 13.67 -2.06 7.31
C TYR A 193 13.73 -0.86 6.37
N PRO A 194 13.72 0.38 6.88
CA PRO A 194 14.02 1.58 6.11
C PRO A 194 15.53 1.68 5.89
N ASP A 195 15.95 1.48 4.66
CA ASP A 195 17.34 1.44 4.24
C ASP A 195 17.81 2.82 3.75
N ILE A 196 18.61 3.49 4.57
CA ILE A 196 19.21 4.79 4.26
C ILE A 196 20.47 4.67 3.39
N PHE A 197 21.11 3.49 3.35
CA PHE A 197 22.43 3.32 2.75
C PHE A 197 22.41 3.43 1.22
N HIS A 198 21.25 3.20 0.60
CA HIS A 198 21.01 3.38 -0.83
C HIS A 198 20.28 4.67 -1.17
N ALA A 199 19.79 5.39 -0.14
CA ALA A 199 19.11 6.67 -0.35
C ALA A 199 20.10 7.79 -0.69
N GLU A 200 19.61 8.80 -1.39
CA GLU A 200 20.38 9.98 -1.77
C GLU A 200 19.70 11.25 -1.24
N ILE A 201 20.50 12.24 -0.85
CA ILE A 201 20.07 13.59 -0.52
C ILE A 201 20.87 14.55 -1.41
N ALA A 202 20.18 15.25 -2.30
CA ALA A 202 20.81 16.16 -3.29
C ALA A 202 21.94 15.47 -4.08
N GLY A 203 21.75 14.19 -4.47
CA GLY A 203 22.70 13.41 -5.25
C GLY A 203 23.91 12.87 -4.46
N ARG A 204 23.89 12.97 -3.12
CA ARG A 204 24.91 12.42 -2.22
C ARG A 204 24.31 11.29 -1.40
N ASN A 205 25.12 10.28 -1.03
CA ASN A 205 24.65 9.19 -0.17
C ASN A 205 24.06 9.73 1.14
N ALA A 206 22.84 9.31 1.47
CA ALA A 206 22.10 9.85 2.60
C ALA A 206 22.73 9.49 3.96
N ALA A 207 23.32 8.29 4.09
CA ALA A 207 23.99 7.89 5.33
C ALA A 207 25.26 8.73 5.57
N GLU A 208 26.01 9.06 4.51
CA GLU A 208 27.17 9.96 4.59
C GLU A 208 26.75 11.40 4.93
N VAL A 209 25.65 11.91 4.36
CA VAL A 209 25.14 13.25 4.66
C VAL A 209 24.68 13.34 6.12
N VAL A 210 24.03 12.31 6.64
CA VAL A 210 23.64 12.22 8.07
C VAL A 210 24.89 12.09 8.96
N GLY A 211 25.86 11.27 8.59
CA GLY A 211 27.14 11.10 9.31
C GLY A 211 27.03 10.63 10.76
N ASP A 212 25.91 10.00 11.13
CA ASP A 212 25.59 9.61 12.51
C ASP A 212 24.98 8.21 12.55
N GLN A 213 25.83 7.20 12.60
CA GLN A 213 25.42 5.78 12.63
C GLN A 213 24.53 5.47 13.83
N SER A 214 24.81 6.05 14.99
CA SER A 214 24.00 5.84 16.19
C SER A 214 22.57 6.33 15.99
N TRP A 215 22.39 7.50 15.37
CA TRP A 215 21.08 8.01 15.03
C TRP A 215 20.35 7.12 14.02
N ILE A 216 21.06 6.60 13.01
CA ILE A 216 20.46 5.70 12.02
C ILE A 216 19.86 4.47 12.70
N GLU A 217 20.61 3.82 13.58
CA GLU A 217 20.22 2.57 14.22
C GLU A 217 19.22 2.76 15.37
N SER A 218 19.43 3.78 16.23
CA SER A 218 18.65 3.96 17.47
C SER A 218 17.45 4.89 17.32
N GLU A 219 17.42 5.76 16.29
CA GLU A 219 16.37 6.75 16.09
C GLU A 219 15.63 6.57 14.77
N PHE A 220 16.34 6.64 13.63
CA PHE A 220 15.73 6.63 12.30
C PHE A 220 14.93 5.35 12.04
N ILE A 221 15.58 4.19 12.11
CA ILE A 221 14.95 2.90 11.82
C ILE A 221 13.76 2.63 12.78
N PRO A 222 13.91 2.75 14.11
CA PRO A 222 12.78 2.52 15.01
C PRO A 222 11.65 3.55 14.87
N THR A 223 11.98 4.81 14.61
CA THR A 223 10.95 5.87 14.44
C THR A 223 10.09 5.61 13.22
N VAL A 224 10.69 5.25 12.09
CA VAL A 224 9.93 4.91 10.88
C VAL A 224 9.06 3.68 11.13
N ALA A 225 9.63 2.60 11.65
CA ALA A 225 8.94 1.33 11.88
C ALA A 225 7.78 1.44 12.90
N LYS A 226 7.94 2.26 13.94
CA LYS A 226 6.95 2.43 15.02
C LYS A 226 6.07 3.67 14.89
N ARG A 227 6.18 4.44 13.79
CA ARG A 227 5.43 5.69 13.62
C ARG A 227 3.91 5.49 13.72
N GLY A 228 3.39 4.36 13.26
CA GLY A 228 1.97 4.04 13.37
C GLY A 228 1.49 3.99 14.83
N ALA A 229 2.26 3.34 15.71
CA ALA A 229 1.95 3.27 17.13
C ALA A 229 2.01 4.65 17.81
N ALA A 230 3.03 5.45 17.49
CA ALA A 230 3.18 6.83 18.02
C ALA A 230 1.99 7.73 17.59
N ILE A 231 1.47 7.57 16.38
CA ILE A 231 0.28 8.31 15.92
C ILE A 231 -0.95 7.88 16.70
N ILE A 232 -1.14 6.58 16.95
CA ILE A 232 -2.27 6.07 17.74
C ILE A 232 -2.19 6.62 19.17
N GLU A 233 -1.02 6.62 19.79
CA GLU A 233 -0.80 7.18 21.12
C GLU A 233 -1.17 8.67 21.16
N ALA A 234 -0.70 9.46 20.20
CA ALA A 234 -0.92 10.90 20.18
C ALA A 234 -2.35 11.30 19.78
N ARG A 235 -2.97 10.57 18.82
CA ARG A 235 -4.22 10.95 18.17
C ARG A 235 -5.44 10.16 18.66
N GLY A 236 -5.22 9.01 19.34
CA GLY A 236 -6.29 8.07 19.72
C GLY A 236 -6.84 7.24 18.56
N SER A 237 -6.27 7.34 17.35
CA SER A 237 -6.69 6.60 16.16
C SER A 237 -5.54 6.41 15.18
N SER A 238 -5.67 5.40 14.32
CA SER A 238 -4.67 5.08 13.28
C SER A 238 -4.49 6.21 12.26
N SER A 239 -3.38 6.15 11.54
CA SER A 239 -3.14 7.02 10.36
C SER A 239 -4.27 6.86 9.36
N ALA A 240 -4.85 7.96 8.91
CA ALA A 240 -5.90 7.98 7.89
C ALA A 240 -5.48 8.81 6.67
N ALA A 241 -5.32 10.12 6.84
CA ALA A 241 -4.98 11.01 5.73
C ALA A 241 -3.62 10.71 5.09
N SER A 242 -2.59 10.35 5.90
CA SER A 242 -1.28 9.97 5.38
C SER A 242 -1.29 8.60 4.69
N ALA A 243 -2.11 7.65 5.17
CA ALA A 243 -2.31 6.38 4.49
C ALA A 243 -3.02 6.57 3.15
N ALA A 244 -4.07 7.39 3.11
CA ALA A 244 -4.76 7.76 1.87
C ALA A 244 -3.81 8.44 0.86
N SER A 245 -2.97 9.38 1.32
CA SER A 245 -1.96 10.05 0.48
C SER A 245 -0.99 9.04 -0.12
N ALA A 246 -0.43 8.16 0.72
CA ALA A 246 0.52 7.14 0.30
C ALA A 246 -0.11 6.12 -0.68
N THR A 247 -1.38 5.76 -0.48
CA THR A 247 -2.13 4.89 -1.40
C THR A 247 -2.25 5.53 -2.79
N ILE A 248 -2.54 6.84 -2.85
CA ILE A 248 -2.59 7.58 -4.13
C ILE A 248 -1.21 7.65 -4.76
N ASP A 249 -0.17 8.00 -3.98
CA ASP A 249 1.19 8.08 -4.49
C ASP A 249 1.65 6.74 -5.08
N ALA A 250 1.40 5.63 -4.37
CA ALA A 250 1.73 4.29 -4.83
C ALA A 250 0.98 3.92 -6.12
N ALA A 251 -0.33 4.14 -6.16
CA ALA A 251 -1.14 3.84 -7.33
C ALA A 251 -0.77 4.72 -8.54
N ARG A 252 -0.51 6.02 -8.31
CA ARG A 252 -0.07 6.95 -9.35
C ARG A 252 1.25 6.52 -9.98
N ASP A 253 2.25 6.25 -9.14
CA ASP A 253 3.57 5.85 -9.64
C ASP A 253 3.49 4.49 -10.33
N TRP A 254 2.65 3.57 -9.87
CA TRP A 254 2.42 2.31 -10.56
C TRP A 254 1.81 2.50 -11.95
N LEU A 255 0.78 3.34 -12.08
CA LEU A 255 0.08 3.58 -13.33
C LEU A 255 0.86 4.43 -14.32
N LYS A 256 1.58 5.47 -13.84
CA LYS A 256 2.27 6.46 -14.68
C LYS A 256 3.77 6.21 -14.83
N GLY A 257 4.36 5.47 -13.92
CA GLY A 257 5.81 5.29 -13.81
C GLY A 257 6.42 6.05 -12.64
N SER A 258 7.46 5.45 -12.04
CA SER A 258 8.30 6.09 -11.02
C SER A 258 9.06 7.27 -11.60
N PRO A 259 9.47 8.26 -10.77
CA PRO A 259 10.25 9.39 -11.24
C PRO A 259 11.56 8.95 -11.91
N GLN A 260 11.97 9.65 -12.95
CA GLN A 260 13.21 9.33 -13.66
C GLN A 260 14.43 9.44 -12.73
N GLY A 261 15.27 8.39 -12.71
CA GLY A 261 16.46 8.33 -11.86
C GLY A 261 16.18 8.04 -10.40
N ASP A 262 14.95 7.66 -10.08
CA ASP A 262 14.49 7.29 -8.75
C ASP A 262 13.74 5.95 -8.78
N TRP A 263 13.50 5.37 -7.61
CA TRP A 263 12.64 4.23 -7.42
C TRP A 263 11.67 4.45 -6.25
N VAL A 264 10.73 3.56 -6.09
CA VAL A 264 9.74 3.60 -5.01
C VAL A 264 9.72 2.27 -4.26
N SER A 265 9.30 2.31 -3.00
CA SER A 265 9.09 1.08 -2.23
C SER A 265 7.69 0.53 -2.51
N MET A 266 7.63 -0.73 -2.91
CA MET A 266 6.39 -1.42 -3.25
C MET A 266 6.48 -2.87 -2.80
N ALA A 267 5.51 -3.35 -2.04
CA ALA A 267 5.47 -4.77 -1.67
C ALA A 267 4.82 -5.56 -2.81
N VAL A 268 5.63 -6.40 -3.43
CA VAL A 268 5.28 -7.20 -4.61
C VAL A 268 5.62 -8.66 -4.38
N VAL A 269 5.12 -9.55 -5.23
CA VAL A 269 5.47 -10.97 -5.16
C VAL A 269 6.97 -11.16 -5.38
N SER A 270 7.61 -11.87 -4.46
CA SER A 270 9.04 -12.16 -4.54
C SER A 270 9.32 -13.19 -5.63
N ASP A 271 10.29 -12.87 -6.48
CA ASP A 271 10.89 -13.72 -7.51
C ASP A 271 12.21 -14.36 -7.07
N GLY A 272 12.54 -14.30 -5.77
CA GLY A 272 13.82 -14.76 -5.23
C GLY A 272 14.91 -13.68 -5.20
N SER A 273 14.65 -12.48 -5.72
CA SER A 273 15.59 -11.36 -5.68
C SER A 273 16.12 -11.13 -4.26
N TYR A 274 17.40 -10.82 -4.15
CA TYR A 274 18.11 -10.62 -2.87
C TYR A 274 18.04 -11.81 -1.91
N GLY A 275 17.74 -13.02 -2.39
CA GLY A 275 17.62 -14.23 -1.57
C GLY A 275 16.36 -14.31 -0.70
N ILE A 276 15.37 -13.47 -0.98
CA ILE A 276 14.07 -13.51 -0.31
C ILE A 276 13.25 -14.68 -0.87
N PRO A 277 12.62 -15.52 -0.02
CA PRO A 277 11.84 -16.65 -0.49
C PRO A 277 10.79 -16.27 -1.53
N GLU A 278 10.73 -17.03 -2.63
CA GLU A 278 9.76 -16.83 -3.70
C GLU A 278 8.31 -16.93 -3.20
N GLY A 279 7.42 -16.16 -3.83
CA GLY A 279 5.99 -16.19 -3.56
C GLY A 279 5.55 -15.39 -2.32
N LEU A 280 6.46 -14.85 -1.52
CA LEU A 280 6.10 -13.87 -0.48
C LEU A 280 5.74 -12.53 -1.13
N VAL A 281 4.78 -11.82 -0.53
CA VAL A 281 4.57 -10.39 -0.85
C VAL A 281 5.50 -9.57 0.03
N TYR A 282 6.60 -9.11 -0.54
CA TYR A 282 7.72 -8.46 0.16
C TYR A 282 8.01 -7.08 -0.44
N SER A 283 8.30 -6.08 0.40
CA SER A 283 8.64 -4.73 -0.08
C SER A 283 10.05 -4.67 -0.62
N TYR A 284 10.16 -4.17 -1.84
CA TYR A 284 11.40 -3.94 -2.58
C TYR A 284 11.48 -2.50 -3.08
N PRO A 285 12.70 -2.00 -3.40
CA PRO A 285 12.84 -0.88 -4.32
C PRO A 285 12.45 -1.34 -5.72
N VAL A 286 11.51 -0.64 -6.33
CA VAL A 286 11.04 -0.95 -7.68
C VAL A 286 11.03 0.30 -8.56
N THR A 287 11.31 0.11 -9.84
CA THR A 287 10.95 1.06 -10.89
C THR A 287 9.63 0.61 -11.50
N THR A 288 8.81 1.57 -11.87
CA THR A 288 7.50 1.30 -12.46
C THR A 288 7.37 1.99 -13.81
N ARG A 289 6.66 1.35 -14.75
CA ARG A 289 6.41 1.91 -16.07
C ARG A 289 5.16 1.28 -16.68
N ASP A 290 4.24 2.13 -17.17
CA ASP A 290 3.04 1.69 -17.90
C ASP A 290 2.22 0.61 -17.14
N GLY A 291 2.17 0.74 -15.80
CA GLY A 291 1.47 -0.20 -14.92
C GLY A 291 2.19 -1.52 -14.66
N SER A 292 3.42 -1.66 -15.08
CA SER A 292 4.34 -2.74 -14.70
C SER A 292 5.34 -2.26 -13.66
N TRP A 293 6.01 -3.18 -13.00
CA TRP A 293 7.08 -2.90 -12.06
C TRP A 293 8.25 -3.85 -12.27
N GLU A 294 9.44 -3.40 -11.90
CA GLU A 294 10.67 -4.21 -11.92
C GLU A 294 11.44 -3.96 -10.62
N VAL A 295 11.88 -5.03 -9.96
CA VAL A 295 12.75 -4.93 -8.77
C VAL A 295 14.10 -4.36 -9.20
N VAL A 296 14.55 -3.31 -8.53
CA VAL A 296 15.89 -2.76 -8.72
C VAL A 296 16.91 -3.80 -8.29
N GLN A 297 17.80 -4.19 -9.20
CA GLN A 297 18.82 -5.21 -8.97
C GLN A 297 20.20 -4.61 -8.67
N GLY A 298 21.08 -5.42 -8.07
CA GLY A 298 22.50 -5.09 -7.94
C GLY A 298 22.84 -4.11 -6.80
N LEU A 299 21.92 -3.89 -5.87
CA LEU A 299 22.24 -3.13 -4.65
C LEU A 299 23.14 -3.99 -3.73
N GLU A 300 24.22 -3.42 -3.25
CA GLU A 300 25.12 -4.08 -2.31
C GLU A 300 24.49 -4.13 -0.91
N ILE A 301 24.28 -5.31 -0.38
CA ILE A 301 23.66 -5.53 0.92
C ILE A 301 24.74 -5.97 1.91
N ASP A 302 25.06 -5.10 2.87
CA ASP A 302 25.98 -5.42 3.97
C ASP A 302 25.37 -6.36 5.01
N ASP A 303 26.18 -6.87 5.93
CA ASP A 303 25.73 -7.81 6.97
C ASP A 303 24.64 -7.23 7.89
N PHE A 304 24.70 -5.92 8.18
CA PHE A 304 23.69 -5.24 8.99
C PHE A 304 22.34 -5.21 8.28
N SER A 305 22.32 -4.75 7.05
CA SER A 305 21.11 -4.70 6.21
C SER A 305 20.56 -6.10 5.96
N ARG A 306 21.45 -7.09 5.71
CA ARG A 306 21.08 -8.49 5.54
C ARG A 306 20.33 -9.02 6.76
N GLY A 307 20.86 -8.81 7.96
CA GLY A 307 20.20 -9.24 9.20
C GLY A 307 18.81 -8.63 9.38
N LYS A 308 18.61 -7.37 8.98
CA LYS A 308 17.29 -6.71 9.01
C LYS A 308 16.34 -7.28 7.96
N MET A 309 16.82 -7.48 6.74
CA MET A 309 16.02 -8.06 5.65
C MET A 309 15.58 -9.49 5.96
N ASP A 310 16.47 -10.30 6.53
CA ASP A 310 16.16 -11.69 6.90
C ASP A 310 15.13 -11.74 8.04
N ALA A 311 15.23 -10.86 9.02
CA ALA A 311 14.27 -10.81 10.14
C ALA A 311 12.85 -10.49 9.65
N THR A 312 12.69 -9.51 8.76
CA THR A 312 11.37 -9.16 8.22
C THR A 312 10.85 -10.21 7.22
N ALA A 313 11.73 -10.90 6.49
CA ALA A 313 11.36 -12.02 5.64
C ALA A 313 10.86 -13.21 6.46
N ALA A 314 11.53 -13.51 7.58
CA ALA A 314 11.11 -14.58 8.50
C ALA A 314 9.71 -14.33 9.06
N GLU A 315 9.38 -13.08 9.44
CA GLU A 315 8.02 -12.72 9.87
C GLU A 315 6.97 -13.01 8.78
N LEU A 316 7.27 -12.68 7.52
CA LEU A 316 6.36 -12.96 6.40
C LEU A 316 6.21 -14.47 6.12
N VAL A 317 7.27 -15.26 6.31
CA VAL A 317 7.20 -16.72 6.22
C VAL A 317 6.26 -17.25 7.31
N GLU A 318 6.40 -16.79 8.55
CA GLU A 318 5.50 -17.19 9.65
C GLU A 318 4.04 -16.81 9.35
N GLU A 319 3.80 -15.59 8.83
CA GLU A 319 2.45 -15.15 8.46
C GLU A 319 1.86 -15.98 7.31
N ARG A 320 2.65 -16.28 6.28
CA ARG A 320 2.24 -17.14 5.16
C ARG A 320 1.86 -18.53 5.67
N ASP A 321 2.70 -19.14 6.50
CA ASP A 321 2.47 -20.49 7.01
C ASP A 321 1.21 -20.50 7.90
N ALA A 322 1.00 -19.48 8.73
CA ALA A 322 -0.22 -19.35 9.53
C ALA A 322 -1.50 -19.27 8.67
N VAL A 323 -1.51 -18.47 7.61
CA VAL A 323 -2.70 -18.37 6.74
C VAL A 323 -2.89 -19.60 5.87
N LYS A 324 -1.83 -20.35 5.57
CA LYS A 324 -1.90 -21.66 4.93
C LYS A 324 -2.53 -22.69 5.85
N ASP A 325 -2.14 -22.75 7.12
CA ASP A 325 -2.73 -23.64 8.13
C ASP A 325 -4.22 -23.34 8.36
N LEU A 326 -4.63 -22.09 8.18
CA LEU A 326 -6.05 -21.67 8.20
C LEU A 326 -6.79 -22.00 6.90
N GLY A 327 -6.13 -22.51 5.86
CA GLY A 327 -6.75 -22.83 4.57
C GLY A 327 -7.19 -21.60 3.76
N LEU A 328 -6.51 -20.46 3.96
CA LEU A 328 -6.82 -19.19 3.27
C LEU A 328 -6.03 -19.03 1.95
N ILE A 329 -4.93 -19.79 1.82
CA ILE A 329 -4.07 -19.88 0.63
C ILE A 329 -3.75 -21.32 0.27
#